data_f73907c097768aaf9993f75d427343a7
#
_entry.id   f73907c097768aaf9993f75d427343a7
#
_cell.length_a   1.000
_cell.length_b   1.000
_cell.length_c   1.000
_cell.angle_alpha   90.00
_cell.angle_beta   90.00
_cell.angle_gamma   90.00
#
_symmetry.space_group_name_H-M   'P 1'
#
loop_
_entity.id
_entity.type
_entity.pdbx_description
1 polymer ?
#
loop_
_entity_poly.entity_id
_entity_poly.type
_entity_poly.pdbx_seq_one_letter_code
_entity_poly.pdbx_strand_id
1 'polypeptide(L)'
;MYDATFSLPGHTMIEHSLWVPLDRFGALSRFAGDETAAIPEKIELFAREYVRHGNKKLPRLVYFQGGPGFGGPRMAPIGSWLDTALNHYRVVLLDERGTGRSHPIEAQAVSAVGPTPVQAAFISCFRQDSIAADAEDLRLAFGGEPWAVLGQSFGGFVVTACLSQAPQGLSEAFITAGLPSVEGHADDVYRLTYAQTDVRNREFFARYPGDEPVAWSVAKHLADVEERLPTGERLTPGRFRQIGICLGRSYGLEQLHFLLEDPFWTVRGARRLRPQFLDRIGAQVSLAPAPLYGVMHEAIYAQASTGATAWSADRIRGEFPQFRLPDVAAGAAAESELEAEG
;
A
#
# COMPACT_ATOMS: atom_id res chain seq x y z
N MET A 1 13.88 22.51 -12.23
CA MET A 1 13.40 22.17 -10.88
C MET A 1 12.82 23.43 -10.27
N TYR A 2 11.66 23.36 -9.62
CA TYR A 2 11.06 24.45 -8.87
C TYR A 2 11.20 24.15 -7.38
N ASP A 3 11.62 25.14 -6.58
CA ASP A 3 11.86 24.97 -5.15
C ASP A 3 11.09 26.03 -4.35
N ALA A 4 10.41 25.59 -3.28
CA ALA A 4 9.80 26.46 -2.28
C ALA A 4 10.40 26.13 -0.91
N THR A 5 10.68 27.15 -0.09
CA THR A 5 11.36 26.98 1.20
C THR A 5 10.49 27.49 2.34
N PHE A 6 10.37 26.69 3.39
CA PHE A 6 9.59 26.98 4.60
C PHE A 6 10.47 26.82 5.85
N SER A 7 10.33 27.74 6.79
CA SER A 7 10.99 27.64 8.10
C SER A 7 10.07 26.91 9.08
N LEU A 8 10.60 25.88 9.73
CA LEU A 8 9.96 25.13 10.80
C LEU A 8 10.79 25.27 12.08
N PRO A 9 10.21 24.99 13.27
CA PRO A 9 11.00 24.97 14.50
C PRO A 9 12.20 24.01 14.40
N GLY A 10 13.42 24.53 14.45
CA GLY A 10 14.68 23.78 14.36
C GLY A 10 15.06 23.26 12.97
N HIS A 11 14.23 23.44 11.93
CA HIS A 11 14.42 22.85 10.61
C HIS A 11 14.01 23.81 9.49
N THR A 12 14.59 23.59 8.32
CA THR A 12 14.11 24.12 7.05
C THR A 12 13.50 22.99 6.25
N MET A 13 12.32 23.20 5.68
CA MET A 13 11.69 22.30 4.72
C MET A 13 11.75 22.93 3.34
N ILE A 14 12.21 22.17 2.35
CA ILE A 14 12.30 22.62 0.97
C ILE A 14 11.44 21.68 0.12
N GLU A 15 10.51 22.23 -0.64
CA GLU A 15 9.71 21.48 -1.61
C GLU A 15 10.38 21.56 -2.98
N HIS A 16 10.53 20.43 -3.63
CA HIS A 16 11.13 20.28 -4.94
C HIS A 16 10.14 19.68 -5.92
N SER A 17 10.08 20.21 -7.13
CA SER A 17 9.32 19.63 -8.24
C SER A 17 10.20 19.48 -9.47
N LEU A 18 10.07 18.32 -10.15
CA LEU A 18 10.81 17.97 -11.36
C LEU A 18 9.88 17.27 -12.34
N TRP A 19 9.97 17.58 -13.63
CA TRP A 19 9.25 16.86 -14.68
C TRP A 19 10.07 15.66 -15.17
N VAL A 20 9.48 14.47 -15.12
CA VAL A 20 10.10 13.20 -15.51
C VAL A 20 9.27 12.48 -16.58
N PRO A 21 9.86 11.65 -17.44
CA PRO A 21 9.11 10.84 -18.39
C PRO A 21 8.13 9.91 -17.67
N LEU A 22 6.89 9.80 -18.16
CA LEU A 22 5.94 8.82 -17.64
C LEU A 22 6.38 7.41 -18.02
N ASP A 23 6.48 7.14 -19.32
CA ASP A 23 6.90 5.83 -19.85
C ASP A 23 8.41 5.77 -20.01
N ARG A 24 9.08 5.12 -19.07
CA ARG A 24 10.54 4.99 -19.05
C ARG A 24 11.05 3.77 -19.81
N PHE A 25 10.20 2.77 -19.99
CA PHE A 25 10.59 1.46 -20.51
C PHE A 25 9.75 0.99 -21.70
N GLY A 26 8.98 1.88 -22.30
CA GLY A 26 8.23 1.61 -23.54
C GLY A 26 6.97 0.77 -23.31
N ALA A 27 6.39 0.78 -22.13
CA ALA A 27 5.15 0.04 -21.83
C ALA A 27 3.98 0.48 -22.71
N LEU A 28 3.93 1.78 -23.06
CA LEU A 28 2.89 2.39 -23.89
C LEU A 28 3.23 2.35 -25.38
N SER A 29 4.46 2.04 -25.79
CA SER A 29 4.92 2.10 -27.19
C SER A 29 4.17 1.17 -28.16
N ARG A 30 3.49 0.15 -27.64
CA ARG A 30 2.66 -0.79 -28.42
C ARG A 30 1.28 -0.24 -28.79
N PHE A 31 0.88 0.89 -28.22
CA PHE A 31 -0.39 1.57 -28.50
C PHE A 31 -0.10 2.81 -29.35
N ALA A 32 -0.94 3.10 -30.35
CA ALA A 32 -0.70 4.16 -31.31
C ALA A 32 -1.76 5.24 -31.29
N GLY A 33 -1.36 6.48 -31.56
CA GLY A 33 -2.25 7.58 -31.88
C GLY A 33 -3.28 7.90 -30.81
N ASP A 34 -4.54 7.85 -31.19
CA ASP A 34 -5.67 8.26 -30.35
C ASP A 34 -5.85 7.40 -29.09
N GLU A 35 -5.34 6.16 -29.06
CA GLU A 35 -5.46 5.27 -27.89
C GLU A 35 -4.71 5.80 -26.66
N THR A 36 -3.67 6.60 -26.84
CA THR A 36 -2.86 7.17 -25.76
C THR A 36 -2.97 8.69 -25.64
N ALA A 37 -3.84 9.33 -26.41
CA ALA A 37 -3.95 10.79 -26.48
C ALA A 37 -4.26 11.46 -25.10
N ALA A 38 -4.91 10.75 -24.19
CA ALA A 38 -5.21 11.24 -22.85
C ALA A 38 -4.06 11.04 -21.85
N ILE A 39 -2.96 10.37 -22.24
CA ILE A 39 -1.84 10.01 -21.37
C ILE A 39 -0.73 11.06 -21.55
N PRO A 40 -0.26 11.71 -20.49
CA PRO A 40 0.82 12.71 -20.60
C PRO A 40 2.17 12.03 -20.89
N GLU A 41 3.01 12.68 -21.67
CA GLU A 41 4.39 12.21 -21.90
C GLU A 41 5.27 12.34 -20.66
N LYS A 42 5.01 13.36 -19.83
CA LYS A 42 5.75 13.65 -18.61
C LYS A 42 4.80 13.86 -17.44
N ILE A 43 5.27 13.51 -16.26
CA ILE A 43 4.59 13.72 -14.99
C ILE A 43 5.44 14.56 -14.05
N GLU A 44 4.80 15.25 -13.12
CA GLU A 44 5.49 15.96 -12.05
C GLU A 44 5.92 14.95 -10.97
N LEU A 45 7.19 15.02 -10.60
CA LEU A 45 7.76 14.35 -9.43
C LEU A 45 7.95 15.37 -8.32
N PHE A 46 7.53 15.03 -7.13
CA PHE A 46 7.56 15.92 -5.96
C PHE A 46 8.31 15.29 -4.79
N ALA A 47 9.13 16.08 -4.10
CA ALA A 47 9.85 15.66 -2.90
C ALA A 47 9.89 16.78 -1.86
N ARG A 48 9.98 16.41 -0.56
CA ARG A 48 10.28 17.32 0.54
C ARG A 48 11.63 17.01 1.14
N GLU A 49 12.50 18.01 1.16
CA GLU A 49 13.79 17.92 1.82
C GLU A 49 13.72 18.62 3.18
N TYR A 50 14.06 17.89 4.24
CA TYR A 50 14.19 18.43 5.58
C TYR A 50 15.67 18.64 5.91
N VAL A 51 16.00 19.82 6.43
CA VAL A 51 17.36 20.21 6.79
C VAL A 51 17.34 20.78 8.20
N ARG A 52 18.06 20.18 9.14
CA ARG A 52 18.24 20.73 10.48
C ARG A 52 19.06 22.03 10.39
N HIS A 53 18.68 23.04 11.16
CA HIS A 53 19.43 24.31 11.20
C HIS A 53 20.91 24.04 11.51
N GLY A 54 21.81 24.64 10.73
CA GLY A 54 23.25 24.40 10.80
C GLY A 54 23.78 23.25 9.91
N ASN A 55 22.93 22.34 9.44
CA ASN A 55 23.34 21.10 8.75
C ASN A 55 23.20 21.15 7.20
N LYS A 56 23.28 22.35 6.61
CA LYS A 56 23.12 22.52 5.16
C LYS A 56 24.15 21.80 4.28
N LYS A 57 25.30 21.40 4.85
CA LYS A 57 26.39 20.72 4.13
C LYS A 57 26.37 19.21 4.26
N LEU A 58 25.45 18.63 5.03
CA LEU A 58 25.34 17.18 5.16
C LEU A 58 24.94 16.52 3.83
N PRO A 59 25.33 15.26 3.60
CA PRO A 59 24.89 14.50 2.44
C PRO A 59 23.39 14.31 2.48
N ARG A 60 22.79 13.95 1.33
CA ARG A 60 21.36 13.63 1.25
C ARG A 60 21.09 12.17 1.53
N LEU A 61 19.97 11.91 2.19
CA LEU A 61 19.33 10.60 2.31
C LEU A 61 17.94 10.71 1.67
N VAL A 62 17.67 9.92 0.62
CA VAL A 62 16.31 9.80 0.10
C VAL A 62 15.58 8.64 0.74
N TYR A 63 14.34 8.87 1.13
CA TYR A 63 13.45 7.86 1.72
C TYR A 63 12.40 7.42 0.71
N PHE A 64 12.31 6.11 0.51
CA PHE A 64 11.28 5.44 -0.25
C PHE A 64 10.23 4.82 0.67
N GLN A 65 8.98 5.19 0.41
CA GLN A 65 7.83 4.78 1.21
C GLN A 65 7.43 3.33 0.91
N GLY A 66 6.94 2.64 1.93
CA GLY A 66 6.29 1.34 1.77
C GLY A 66 4.89 1.45 1.15
N GLY A 67 4.37 0.32 0.75
CA GLY A 67 3.05 0.21 0.12
C GLY A 67 3.02 -0.96 -0.85
N PRO A 68 3.04 -0.72 -2.16
CA PRO A 68 3.19 0.50 -2.99
C PRO A 68 2.01 1.46 -2.92
N GLY A 69 2.14 2.64 -3.55
CA GLY A 69 1.00 3.54 -3.79
C GLY A 69 0.67 4.53 -2.67
N PHE A 70 1.61 4.76 -1.76
CA PHE A 70 1.50 5.80 -0.73
C PHE A 70 2.58 6.85 -0.91
N GLY A 71 2.22 8.12 -0.72
CA GLY A 71 3.17 9.22 -0.76
C GLY A 71 4.11 9.24 0.45
N GLY A 72 5.21 9.96 0.33
CA GLY A 72 6.15 10.20 1.42
C GLY A 72 5.44 10.75 2.67
N PRO A 73 5.88 10.38 3.88
CA PRO A 73 5.19 10.76 5.11
C PRO A 73 5.16 12.28 5.31
N ARG A 74 4.05 12.78 5.83
CA ARG A 74 3.85 14.18 6.26
C ARG A 74 4.06 14.24 7.77
N MET A 75 5.33 14.20 8.19
CA MET A 75 5.71 14.05 9.59
C MET A 75 6.32 15.32 10.16
N ALA A 76 6.10 15.53 11.45
CA ALA A 76 7.00 16.37 12.23
C ALA A 76 8.30 15.58 12.52
N PRO A 77 9.48 16.20 12.41
CA PRO A 77 10.77 15.50 12.63
C PRO A 77 10.95 14.94 14.05
N ILE A 78 10.38 15.58 15.06
CA ILE A 78 10.65 15.34 16.48
C ILE A 78 10.20 13.94 16.91
N GLY A 79 11.11 13.19 17.54
CA GLY A 79 10.82 11.89 18.18
C GLY A 79 10.64 10.72 17.23
N SER A 80 10.96 10.88 15.93
CA SER A 80 10.87 9.85 14.91
C SER A 80 12.25 9.41 14.39
N TRP A 81 12.28 8.37 13.53
CA TRP A 81 13.48 7.98 12.78
C TRP A 81 14.06 9.18 11.99
N LEU A 82 13.19 10.05 11.50
CA LEU A 82 13.57 11.25 10.76
C LEU A 82 14.40 12.20 11.61
N ASP A 83 14.07 12.37 12.89
CA ASP A 83 14.84 13.21 13.82
C ASP A 83 16.26 12.67 14.01
N THR A 84 16.43 11.34 14.10
CA THR A 84 17.73 10.68 14.16
C THR A 84 18.51 10.88 12.85
N ALA A 85 17.87 10.65 11.70
CA ALA A 85 18.51 10.79 10.39
C ALA A 85 18.97 12.23 10.12
N LEU A 86 18.22 13.24 10.58
CA LEU A 86 18.57 14.67 10.42
C LEU A 86 19.82 15.11 11.19
N ASN A 87 20.37 14.27 12.07
CA ASN A 87 21.69 14.52 12.65
C ASN A 87 22.84 14.25 11.67
N HIS A 88 22.61 13.41 10.67
CA HIS A 88 23.63 12.90 9.75
C HIS A 88 23.38 13.26 8.29
N TYR A 89 22.12 13.57 7.93
CA TYR A 89 21.69 13.80 6.55
C TYR A 89 20.76 15.01 6.43
N ARG A 90 20.66 15.52 5.22
CA ARG A 90 19.50 16.24 4.69
C ARG A 90 18.55 15.16 4.17
N VAL A 91 17.35 15.07 4.71
CA VAL A 91 16.45 13.95 4.40
C VAL A 91 15.42 14.37 3.35
N VAL A 92 15.40 13.64 2.25
CA VAL A 92 14.46 13.83 1.14
C VAL A 92 13.36 12.79 1.23
N LEU A 93 12.14 13.21 1.53
CA LEU A 93 10.93 12.39 1.52
C LEU A 93 10.30 12.51 0.13
N LEU A 94 10.50 11.48 -0.69
CA LEU A 94 9.96 11.42 -2.04
C LEU A 94 8.49 11.02 -2.01
N ASP A 95 7.62 11.77 -2.69
CA ASP A 95 6.38 11.21 -3.15
C ASP A 95 6.70 10.40 -4.41
N GLU A 96 6.60 9.08 -4.31
CA GLU A 96 6.84 8.21 -5.46
C GLU A 96 5.82 8.49 -6.56
N ARG A 97 6.19 8.31 -7.83
CA ARG A 97 5.28 8.54 -8.96
C ARG A 97 3.91 7.88 -8.72
N GLY A 98 2.85 8.57 -9.07
CA GLY A 98 1.47 8.12 -8.86
C GLY A 98 0.94 8.34 -7.45
N THR A 99 1.70 8.99 -6.56
CA THR A 99 1.33 9.17 -5.15
C THR A 99 1.49 10.62 -4.71
N GLY A 100 0.83 10.98 -3.61
CA GLY A 100 0.99 12.27 -2.96
C GLY A 100 0.81 13.45 -3.91
N ARG A 101 1.88 14.20 -4.17
CA ARG A 101 1.93 15.30 -5.15
C ARG A 101 2.64 14.92 -6.45
N SER A 102 3.13 13.68 -6.56
CA SER A 102 3.79 13.16 -7.76
C SER A 102 2.79 12.52 -8.71
N HIS A 103 1.94 13.33 -9.34
CA HIS A 103 0.92 12.87 -10.30
C HIS A 103 0.04 11.75 -9.71
N PRO A 104 -0.75 12.03 -8.67
CA PRO A 104 -1.50 11.01 -7.94
C PRO A 104 -2.45 10.26 -8.87
N ILE A 105 -2.47 8.92 -8.74
CA ILE A 105 -3.34 8.05 -9.51
C ILE A 105 -4.64 7.84 -8.73
N GLU A 106 -5.73 8.22 -9.35
CA GLU A 106 -7.09 8.01 -8.87
C GLU A 106 -7.83 7.05 -9.81
N ALA A 107 -8.80 6.30 -9.30
CA ALA A 107 -9.55 5.32 -10.07
C ALA A 107 -10.22 5.94 -11.31
N GLN A 108 -10.73 7.17 -11.18
CA GLN A 108 -11.34 7.91 -12.28
C GLN A 108 -10.33 8.27 -13.37
N ALA A 109 -9.13 8.68 -12.99
CA ALA A 109 -8.06 9.01 -13.94
C ALA A 109 -7.65 7.76 -14.75
N VAL A 110 -7.50 6.61 -14.09
CA VAL A 110 -7.19 5.34 -14.77
C VAL A 110 -8.30 4.94 -15.75
N SER A 111 -9.56 5.08 -15.34
CA SER A 111 -10.68 4.75 -16.23
C SER A 111 -10.74 5.64 -17.47
N ALA A 112 -10.23 6.86 -17.40
CA ALA A 112 -10.23 7.83 -18.50
C ALA A 112 -9.12 7.60 -19.53
N VAL A 113 -8.06 6.82 -19.23
CA VAL A 113 -6.93 6.66 -20.16
C VAL A 113 -7.22 5.72 -21.33
N GLY A 114 -8.31 4.97 -21.32
CA GLY A 114 -8.70 4.11 -22.44
C GLY A 114 -9.14 2.71 -22.03
N PRO A 115 -9.12 1.73 -22.98
CA PRO A 115 -9.51 0.35 -22.70
C PRO A 115 -8.53 -0.36 -21.76
N THR A 116 -8.98 -1.47 -21.14
CA THR A 116 -8.22 -2.22 -20.13
C THR A 116 -6.75 -2.50 -20.49
N PRO A 117 -6.38 -2.88 -21.73
CA PRO A 117 -4.97 -3.08 -22.04
C PRO A 117 -4.12 -1.80 -21.95
N VAL A 118 -4.69 -0.64 -22.30
CA VAL A 118 -4.04 0.67 -22.17
C VAL A 118 -3.92 1.05 -20.68
N GLN A 119 -4.97 0.84 -19.90
CA GLN A 119 -4.94 1.06 -18.44
C GLN A 119 -3.85 0.22 -17.77
N ALA A 120 -3.72 -1.06 -18.14
CA ALA A 120 -2.68 -1.95 -17.60
C ALA A 120 -1.27 -1.46 -17.96
N ALA A 121 -1.06 -1.02 -19.19
CA ALA A 121 0.22 -0.45 -19.62
C ALA A 121 0.53 0.87 -18.92
N PHE A 122 -0.47 1.74 -18.77
CA PHE A 122 -0.33 2.98 -18.01
C PHE A 122 0.07 2.72 -16.56
N ILE A 123 -0.63 1.82 -15.86
CA ILE A 123 -0.31 1.46 -14.47
C ILE A 123 1.09 0.84 -14.36
N SER A 124 1.55 0.09 -15.35
CA SER A 124 2.90 -0.50 -15.33
C SER A 124 4.02 0.55 -15.35
N CYS A 125 3.74 1.79 -15.77
CA CYS A 125 4.68 2.90 -15.68
C CYS A 125 4.99 3.36 -14.26
N PHE A 126 4.26 2.89 -13.25
CA PHE A 126 4.40 3.29 -11.84
C PHE A 126 5.11 2.25 -10.96
N ARG A 127 5.80 1.30 -11.56
CA ARG A 127 6.55 0.24 -10.86
C ARG A 127 7.86 0.75 -10.26
N GLN A 128 8.48 -0.11 -9.42
CA GLN A 128 9.70 0.22 -8.68
C GLN A 128 10.90 0.59 -9.57
N ASP A 129 11.01 0.01 -10.75
CA ASP A 129 12.05 0.34 -11.72
C ASP A 129 11.96 1.79 -12.21
N SER A 130 10.74 2.25 -12.48
CA SER A 130 10.48 3.65 -12.85
C SER A 130 10.70 4.61 -11.67
N ILE A 131 10.36 4.19 -10.43
CA ILE A 131 10.63 4.99 -9.22
C ILE A 131 12.14 5.14 -9.00
N ALA A 132 12.92 4.07 -9.19
CA ALA A 132 14.37 4.11 -9.09
C ALA A 132 14.99 5.07 -10.14
N ALA A 133 14.48 5.06 -11.37
CA ALA A 133 14.91 5.97 -12.41
C ALA A 133 14.53 7.44 -12.12
N ASP A 134 13.36 7.68 -11.49
CA ASP A 134 12.97 9.03 -11.02
C ASP A 134 13.90 9.55 -9.93
N ALA A 135 14.29 8.67 -9.01
CA ALA A 135 15.23 9.03 -7.96
C ALA A 135 16.59 9.41 -8.53
N GLU A 136 17.05 8.72 -9.58
CA GLU A 136 18.30 9.08 -10.25
C GLU A 136 18.20 10.44 -10.96
N ASP A 137 17.09 10.75 -11.65
CA ASP A 137 16.86 12.07 -12.24
C ASP A 137 16.85 13.18 -11.16
N LEU A 138 16.23 12.89 -10.02
CA LEU A 138 16.21 13.84 -8.90
C LEU A 138 17.62 14.05 -8.31
N ARG A 139 18.41 12.97 -8.17
CA ARG A 139 19.80 13.06 -7.72
C ARG A 139 20.65 13.92 -8.66
N LEU A 140 20.51 13.70 -9.96
CA LEU A 140 21.21 14.47 -10.98
C LEU A 140 20.77 15.96 -10.95
N ALA A 141 19.49 16.24 -10.75
CA ALA A 141 18.98 17.60 -10.59
C ALA A 141 19.52 18.29 -9.32
N PHE A 142 19.89 17.53 -8.28
CA PHE A 142 20.56 18.03 -7.09
C PHE A 142 22.08 18.21 -7.21
N GLY A 143 22.64 18.01 -8.39
CA GLY A 143 24.07 18.21 -8.67
C GLY A 143 24.87 16.93 -8.90
N GLY A 144 24.21 15.74 -8.83
CA GLY A 144 24.81 14.47 -9.24
C GLY A 144 25.70 13.78 -8.20
N GLU A 145 25.90 14.37 -7.02
CA GLU A 145 26.67 13.72 -5.95
C GLU A 145 25.99 12.42 -5.49
N PRO A 146 26.76 11.38 -5.15
CA PRO A 146 26.20 10.17 -4.56
C PRO A 146 25.45 10.48 -3.26
N TRP A 147 24.32 9.82 -3.04
CA TRP A 147 23.48 9.99 -1.86
C TRP A 147 23.17 8.67 -1.16
N ALA A 148 22.74 8.74 0.09
CA ALA A 148 22.22 7.60 0.81
C ALA A 148 20.75 7.34 0.42
N VAL A 149 20.33 6.08 0.46
CA VAL A 149 18.93 5.67 0.24
C VAL A 149 18.43 4.84 1.43
N LEU A 150 17.19 5.07 1.83
CA LEU A 150 16.50 4.31 2.87
C LEU A 150 15.12 3.87 2.35
N GLY A 151 14.88 2.57 2.32
CA GLY A 151 13.59 2.01 1.94
C GLY A 151 12.95 1.18 3.04
N GLN A 152 11.66 1.38 3.27
CA GLN A 152 10.88 0.59 4.21
C GLN A 152 9.83 -0.23 3.44
N SER A 153 9.71 -1.55 3.72
CA SER A 153 8.78 -2.44 3.04
C SER A 153 8.98 -2.39 1.51
N PHE A 154 7.97 -2.04 0.72
CA PHE A 154 8.11 -1.82 -0.73
C PHE A 154 9.24 -0.84 -1.10
N GLY A 155 9.49 0.18 -0.27
CA GLY A 155 10.63 1.07 -0.47
C GLY A 155 11.97 0.33 -0.48
N GLY A 156 12.10 -0.80 0.23
CA GLY A 156 13.26 -1.68 0.14
C GLY A 156 13.41 -2.33 -1.24
N PHE A 157 12.30 -2.66 -1.91
CA PHE A 157 12.30 -3.14 -3.30
C PHE A 157 12.77 -2.05 -4.26
N VAL A 158 12.38 -0.79 -4.01
CA VAL A 158 12.88 0.35 -4.78
C VAL A 158 14.39 0.52 -4.57
N VAL A 159 14.89 0.37 -3.33
CA VAL A 159 16.35 0.43 -3.05
C VAL A 159 17.10 -0.66 -3.82
N THR A 160 16.56 -1.90 -3.89
CA THR A 160 17.21 -2.96 -4.69
C THR A 160 17.20 -2.65 -6.20
N ALA A 161 16.16 -1.96 -6.69
CA ALA A 161 16.13 -1.47 -8.07
C ALA A 161 17.18 -0.35 -8.29
N CYS A 162 17.35 0.58 -7.35
CA CYS A 162 18.41 1.60 -7.40
C CYS A 162 19.81 0.96 -7.44
N LEU A 163 20.07 -0.05 -6.59
CA LEU A 163 21.33 -0.80 -6.58
C LEU A 163 21.61 -1.51 -7.91
N SER A 164 20.57 -1.92 -8.62
CA SER A 164 20.69 -2.61 -9.91
C SER A 164 20.87 -1.65 -11.09
N GLN A 165 20.20 -0.49 -11.06
CA GLN A 165 20.14 0.45 -12.19
C GLN A 165 21.23 1.52 -12.14
N ALA A 166 21.53 2.07 -10.94
CA ALA A 166 22.41 3.22 -10.77
C ALA A 166 23.27 3.09 -9.49
N PRO A 167 24.01 1.99 -9.29
CA PRO A 167 24.81 1.79 -8.07
C PRO A 167 25.85 2.89 -7.84
N GLN A 168 26.37 3.50 -8.89
CA GLN A 168 27.33 4.60 -8.83
C GLN A 168 26.77 5.88 -8.21
N GLY A 169 25.45 6.04 -8.18
CA GLY A 169 24.75 7.16 -7.55
C GLY A 169 24.52 6.99 -6.05
N LEU A 170 24.91 5.84 -5.49
CA LEU A 170 24.64 5.49 -4.09
C LEU A 170 25.91 5.51 -3.24
N SER A 171 25.89 6.20 -2.12
CA SER A 171 26.93 6.14 -1.08
C SER A 171 26.64 5.06 -0.04
N GLU A 172 25.36 4.90 0.31
CA GLU A 172 24.86 3.95 1.33
C GLU A 172 23.45 3.51 0.98
N ALA A 173 23.09 2.28 1.33
CA ALA A 173 21.76 1.73 1.11
C ALA A 173 21.24 1.05 2.39
N PHE A 174 20.11 1.54 2.89
CA PHE A 174 19.44 1.01 4.08
C PHE A 174 18.10 0.40 3.68
N ILE A 175 17.86 -0.84 4.10
CA ILE A 175 16.60 -1.55 3.83
C ILE A 175 16.01 -2.01 5.15
N THR A 176 14.75 -1.67 5.39
CA THR A 176 14.00 -2.11 6.57
C THR A 176 12.74 -2.86 6.15
N ALA A 177 12.60 -4.12 6.60
CA ALA A 177 11.44 -4.98 6.37
C ALA A 177 11.01 -5.10 4.89
N GLY A 178 11.94 -5.07 3.93
CA GLY A 178 11.62 -5.02 2.51
C GLY A 178 12.72 -5.60 1.61
N LEU A 179 12.96 -6.94 1.66
CA LEU A 179 13.80 -7.61 0.68
C LEU A 179 12.92 -8.46 -0.25
N PRO A 180 12.96 -8.23 -1.57
CA PRO A 180 12.21 -9.05 -2.52
C PRO A 180 12.82 -10.45 -2.66
N SER A 181 11.97 -11.45 -2.96
CA SER A 181 12.44 -12.68 -3.58
C SER A 181 12.83 -12.39 -5.03
N VAL A 182 13.95 -12.91 -5.47
CA VAL A 182 14.44 -12.71 -6.85
C VAL A 182 14.20 -13.93 -7.75
N GLU A 183 13.82 -15.07 -7.21
CA GLU A 183 13.70 -16.34 -7.94
C GLU A 183 12.34 -17.03 -7.75
N GLY A 184 11.51 -16.63 -6.83
CA GLY A 184 10.24 -17.30 -6.55
C GLY A 184 9.06 -16.70 -7.33
N HIS A 185 8.00 -17.50 -7.49
CA HIS A 185 6.70 -16.99 -7.90
C HIS A 185 5.98 -16.33 -6.71
N ALA A 186 5.06 -15.40 -6.96
CA ALA A 186 4.26 -14.76 -5.91
C ALA A 186 3.49 -15.78 -5.04
N ASP A 187 3.17 -16.95 -5.58
CA ASP A 187 2.53 -18.05 -4.85
C ASP A 187 3.30 -18.44 -3.59
N ASP A 188 4.62 -18.49 -3.65
CA ASP A 188 5.46 -18.89 -2.51
C ASP A 188 5.41 -17.86 -1.38
N VAL A 189 5.34 -16.58 -1.73
CA VAL A 189 5.13 -15.49 -0.76
C VAL A 189 3.79 -15.69 -0.05
N TYR A 190 2.73 -15.97 -0.80
CA TYR A 190 1.39 -16.13 -0.22
C TYR A 190 1.23 -17.41 0.60
N ARG A 191 1.88 -18.52 0.25
CA ARG A 191 1.92 -19.71 1.11
C ARG A 191 2.52 -19.41 2.47
N LEU A 192 3.63 -18.67 2.51
CA LEU A 192 4.26 -18.27 3.77
C LEU A 192 3.39 -17.30 4.56
N THR A 193 2.80 -16.30 3.89
CA THR A 193 1.96 -15.30 4.56
C THR A 193 0.66 -15.89 5.07
N TYR A 194 0.01 -16.82 4.37
CA TYR A 194 -1.16 -17.54 4.88
C TYR A 194 -0.83 -18.39 6.11
N ALA A 195 0.27 -19.14 6.08
CA ALA A 195 0.72 -19.88 7.25
C ALA A 195 0.96 -18.99 8.48
N GLN A 196 1.60 -17.84 8.27
CA GLN A 196 1.84 -16.86 9.33
C GLN A 196 0.54 -16.20 9.81
N THR A 197 -0.38 -15.91 8.90
CA THR A 197 -1.69 -15.32 9.25
C THR A 197 -2.50 -16.28 10.11
N ASP A 198 -2.44 -17.58 9.85
CA ASP A 198 -3.10 -18.60 10.69
C ASP A 198 -2.56 -18.59 12.14
N VAL A 199 -1.24 -18.49 12.31
CA VAL A 199 -0.62 -18.34 13.63
C VAL A 199 -1.14 -17.08 14.34
N ARG A 200 -1.17 -15.94 13.64
CA ARG A 200 -1.63 -14.67 14.21
C ARG A 200 -3.12 -14.67 14.54
N ASN A 201 -3.96 -15.30 13.73
CA ASN A 201 -5.39 -15.48 14.03
C ASN A 201 -5.59 -16.27 15.34
N ARG A 202 -4.87 -17.39 15.49
CA ARG A 202 -4.95 -18.19 16.74
C ARG A 202 -4.49 -17.38 17.96
N GLU A 203 -3.41 -16.62 17.82
CA GLU A 203 -2.94 -15.73 18.89
C GLU A 203 -3.98 -14.68 19.25
N PHE A 204 -4.63 -14.07 18.25
CA PHE A 204 -5.66 -13.07 18.44
C PHE A 204 -6.87 -13.62 19.20
N PHE A 205 -7.46 -14.72 18.73
CA PHE A 205 -8.64 -15.31 19.38
C PHE A 205 -8.31 -15.97 20.71
N ALA A 206 -7.09 -16.44 20.95
CA ALA A 206 -6.66 -16.88 22.28
C ALA A 206 -6.59 -15.72 23.28
N ARG A 207 -6.18 -14.52 22.83
CA ARG A 207 -6.13 -13.31 23.67
C ARG A 207 -7.50 -12.67 23.88
N TYR A 208 -8.34 -12.66 22.84
CA TYR A 208 -9.66 -12.03 22.81
C TYR A 208 -10.74 -13.03 22.35
N PRO A 209 -11.08 -14.04 23.15
CA PRO A 209 -12.01 -15.10 22.74
C PRO A 209 -13.43 -14.62 22.45
N GLY A 210 -13.84 -13.47 23.02
CA GLY A 210 -15.12 -12.84 22.72
C GLY A 210 -15.24 -12.22 21.33
N ASP A 211 -14.13 -11.99 20.63
CA ASP A 211 -14.14 -11.32 19.33
C ASP A 211 -14.49 -12.26 18.17
N GLU A 212 -14.24 -13.55 18.32
CA GLU A 212 -14.59 -14.53 17.28
C GLU A 212 -16.09 -14.57 16.99
N PRO A 213 -16.99 -14.70 17.97
CA PRO A 213 -18.44 -14.61 17.74
C PRO A 213 -18.87 -13.27 17.15
N VAL A 214 -18.22 -12.17 17.55
CA VAL A 214 -18.51 -10.84 17.00
C VAL A 214 -18.15 -10.78 15.52
N ALA A 215 -16.95 -11.21 15.14
CA ALA A 215 -16.50 -11.23 13.77
C ALA A 215 -17.41 -12.11 12.89
N TRP A 216 -17.81 -13.29 13.38
CA TRP A 216 -18.78 -14.17 12.73
C TRP A 216 -20.14 -13.49 12.52
N SER A 217 -20.66 -12.86 13.57
CA SER A 217 -21.94 -12.15 13.54
C SER A 217 -21.95 -11.01 12.50
N VAL A 218 -20.82 -10.29 12.37
CA VAL A 218 -20.67 -9.26 11.33
C VAL A 218 -20.59 -9.90 9.94
N ALA A 219 -19.81 -10.95 9.75
CA ALA A 219 -19.68 -11.63 8.48
C ALA A 219 -21.02 -12.20 7.99
N LYS A 220 -21.81 -12.84 8.88
CA LYS A 220 -23.15 -13.34 8.59
C LYS A 220 -24.10 -12.21 8.21
N HIS A 221 -24.12 -11.12 8.98
CA HIS A 221 -24.94 -9.94 8.66
C HIS A 221 -24.64 -9.39 7.26
N LEU A 222 -23.35 -9.28 6.91
CA LEU A 222 -22.91 -8.77 5.60
C LEU A 222 -23.24 -9.71 4.42
N ALA A 223 -23.47 -10.99 4.70
CA ALA A 223 -23.95 -11.93 3.68
C ALA A 223 -25.41 -11.67 3.31
N ASP A 224 -26.23 -11.33 4.30
CA ASP A 224 -27.68 -11.21 4.19
C ASP A 224 -28.15 -9.77 3.94
N VAL A 225 -27.37 -8.78 4.42
CA VAL A 225 -27.75 -7.36 4.41
C VAL A 225 -26.70 -6.53 3.65
N GLU A 226 -27.17 -5.70 2.73
CA GLU A 226 -26.30 -4.75 2.04
C GLU A 226 -25.93 -3.60 3.00
N GLU A 227 -24.66 -3.53 3.35
CA GLU A 227 -24.05 -2.40 4.05
C GLU A 227 -23.01 -1.72 3.16
N ARG A 228 -22.91 -0.41 3.25
CA ARG A 228 -21.95 0.38 2.47
C ARG A 228 -20.99 1.14 3.37
N LEU A 229 -19.74 1.19 2.96
CA LEU A 229 -18.72 2.05 3.56
C LEU A 229 -19.05 3.52 3.26
N PRO A 230 -18.52 4.48 4.04
CA PRO A 230 -18.68 5.91 3.77
C PRO A 230 -18.24 6.33 2.36
N THR A 231 -17.29 5.61 1.77
CA THR A 231 -16.80 5.80 0.38
C THR A 231 -17.81 5.30 -0.69
N GLY A 232 -18.96 4.75 -0.29
CA GLY A 232 -20.01 4.24 -1.18
C GLY A 232 -19.87 2.78 -1.60
N GLU A 233 -18.71 2.16 -1.35
CA GLU A 233 -18.44 0.77 -1.72
C GLU A 233 -19.25 -0.19 -0.85
N ARG A 234 -19.75 -1.29 -1.44
CA ARG A 234 -20.38 -2.36 -0.67
C ARG A 234 -19.36 -3.05 0.23
N LEU A 235 -19.68 -3.19 1.51
CA LEU A 235 -18.92 -4.02 2.44
C LEU A 235 -19.44 -5.47 2.34
N THR A 236 -18.63 -6.35 1.77
CA THR A 236 -18.93 -7.79 1.67
C THR A 236 -18.19 -8.56 2.78
N PRO A 237 -18.59 -9.82 3.10
CA PRO A 237 -17.81 -10.66 4.04
C PRO A 237 -16.35 -10.81 3.64
N GLY A 238 -16.07 -10.99 2.33
CA GLY A 238 -14.71 -11.06 1.80
C GLY A 238 -13.91 -9.77 2.00
N ARG A 239 -14.56 -8.61 1.86
CA ARG A 239 -13.91 -7.31 2.10
C ARG A 239 -13.72 -7.05 3.59
N PHE A 240 -14.70 -7.36 4.42
CA PHE A 240 -14.59 -7.27 5.88
C PHE A 240 -13.39 -8.06 6.41
N ARG A 241 -13.18 -9.27 5.91
CA ARG A 241 -12.04 -10.11 6.31
C ARG A 241 -10.66 -9.44 6.12
N GLN A 242 -10.54 -8.46 5.22
CA GLN A 242 -9.29 -7.73 4.98
C GLN A 242 -8.81 -6.92 6.21
N ILE A 243 -9.66 -6.72 7.24
CA ILE A 243 -9.22 -6.16 8.53
C ILE A 243 -8.08 -6.99 9.16
N GLY A 244 -7.94 -8.25 8.78
CA GLY A 244 -6.81 -9.11 9.17
C GLY A 244 -5.43 -8.51 8.86
N ILE A 245 -5.33 -7.50 7.99
CA ILE A 245 -4.09 -6.73 7.77
C ILE A 245 -3.55 -6.12 9.08
N CYS A 246 -4.41 -5.85 10.06
CA CYS A 246 -4.01 -5.37 11.38
C CYS A 246 -3.06 -6.36 12.08
N LEU A 247 -3.23 -7.67 11.87
CA LEU A 247 -2.43 -8.71 12.51
C LEU A 247 -0.93 -8.63 12.17
N GLY A 248 -0.57 -8.00 11.07
CA GLY A 248 0.82 -7.77 10.65
C GLY A 248 1.46 -6.50 11.20
N ARG A 249 0.73 -5.71 12.01
CA ARG A 249 1.20 -4.41 12.52
C ARG A 249 1.61 -4.50 13.99
N SER A 250 2.47 -3.54 14.42
CA SER A 250 2.71 -3.31 15.84
C SER A 250 1.40 -2.96 16.54
N TYR A 251 1.13 -3.56 17.70
CA TYR A 251 -0.14 -3.44 18.42
C TYR A 251 -1.38 -3.87 17.59
N GLY A 252 -1.19 -4.69 16.57
CA GLY A 252 -2.26 -5.05 15.63
C GLY A 252 -3.35 -5.92 16.25
N LEU A 253 -3.04 -6.73 17.27
CA LEU A 253 -4.01 -7.52 18.01
C LEU A 253 -4.97 -6.61 18.79
N GLU A 254 -4.42 -5.64 19.53
CA GLU A 254 -5.18 -4.64 20.27
C GLU A 254 -6.01 -3.77 19.32
N GLN A 255 -5.41 -3.33 18.22
CA GLN A 255 -6.11 -2.54 17.20
C GLN A 255 -7.31 -3.31 16.62
N LEU A 256 -7.15 -4.60 16.32
CA LEU A 256 -8.21 -5.42 15.77
C LEU A 256 -9.33 -5.64 16.80
N HIS A 257 -8.98 -5.88 18.09
CA HIS A 257 -9.94 -5.97 19.17
C HIS A 257 -10.82 -4.72 19.27
N PHE A 258 -10.21 -3.53 19.39
CA PHE A 258 -10.96 -2.27 19.46
C PHE A 258 -11.74 -1.94 18.17
N LEU A 259 -11.28 -2.44 17.02
CA LEU A 259 -12.00 -2.29 15.75
C LEU A 259 -13.33 -3.08 15.76
N LEU A 260 -13.38 -4.24 16.44
CA LEU A 260 -14.55 -5.11 16.54
C LEU A 260 -15.54 -4.70 17.63
N GLU A 261 -15.23 -3.69 18.44
CA GLU A 261 -16.14 -3.23 19.48
C GLU A 261 -17.48 -2.71 18.94
N ASP A 262 -18.56 -3.18 19.53
CA ASP A 262 -19.94 -2.67 19.41
C ASP A 262 -20.39 -2.40 17.94
N PRO A 263 -20.34 -3.42 17.05
CA PRO A 263 -20.59 -3.22 15.62
C PRO A 263 -22.04 -2.91 15.27
N PHE A 264 -23.01 -3.29 16.13
CA PHE A 264 -24.42 -3.25 15.79
C PHE A 264 -25.24 -2.23 16.57
N TRP A 265 -26.32 -1.80 15.96
CA TRP A 265 -27.42 -1.09 16.60
C TRP A 265 -28.76 -1.49 15.97
N THR A 266 -29.86 -1.05 16.59
CA THR A 266 -31.19 -1.28 16.05
C THR A 266 -31.76 0.03 15.52
N VAL A 267 -32.15 0.05 14.25
CA VAL A 267 -32.76 1.20 13.59
C VAL A 267 -34.13 0.79 13.07
N ARG A 268 -35.19 1.39 13.60
CA ARG A 268 -36.57 1.08 13.22
C ARG A 268 -36.92 -0.42 13.24
N GLY A 269 -36.39 -1.13 14.27
CA GLY A 269 -36.57 -2.56 14.41
C GLY A 269 -35.65 -3.45 13.57
N ALA A 270 -34.84 -2.89 12.69
CA ALA A 270 -33.85 -3.64 11.90
C ALA A 270 -32.45 -3.53 12.52
N ARG A 271 -31.75 -4.66 12.59
CA ARG A 271 -30.33 -4.70 13.00
C ARG A 271 -29.47 -4.18 11.86
N ARG A 272 -28.60 -3.22 12.13
CA ARG A 272 -27.69 -2.58 11.17
C ARG A 272 -26.31 -2.42 11.77
N LEU A 273 -25.27 -2.33 10.93
CA LEU A 273 -23.97 -1.91 11.38
C LEU A 273 -23.94 -0.43 11.73
N ARG A 274 -23.26 -0.07 12.82
CA ARG A 274 -23.14 1.34 13.25
C ARG A 274 -22.33 2.14 12.22
N PRO A 275 -22.70 3.38 11.92
CA PRO A 275 -21.94 4.25 11.01
C PRO A 275 -20.48 4.40 11.45
N GLN A 276 -20.22 4.54 12.77
CA GLN A 276 -18.84 4.62 13.30
C GLN A 276 -18.04 3.33 13.10
N PHE A 277 -18.70 2.17 13.16
CA PHE A 277 -18.07 0.89 12.85
C PHE A 277 -17.73 0.83 11.35
N LEU A 278 -18.66 1.17 10.46
CA LEU A 278 -18.43 1.22 9.03
C LEU A 278 -17.31 2.18 8.64
N ASP A 279 -17.21 3.33 9.31
CA ASP A 279 -16.11 4.29 9.11
C ASP A 279 -14.76 3.68 9.50
N ARG A 280 -14.66 3.08 10.70
CA ARG A 280 -13.44 2.42 11.17
C ARG A 280 -13.02 1.26 10.27
N ILE A 281 -13.98 0.42 9.83
CA ILE A 281 -13.71 -0.66 8.89
C ILE A 281 -13.27 -0.09 7.53
N GLY A 282 -13.98 0.92 7.02
CA GLY A 282 -13.65 1.59 5.77
C GLY A 282 -12.21 2.12 5.74
N ALA A 283 -11.77 2.75 6.81
CA ALA A 283 -10.39 3.22 6.95
C ALA A 283 -9.33 2.11 6.85
N GLN A 284 -9.69 0.85 7.11
CA GLN A 284 -8.78 -0.30 6.99
C GLN A 284 -8.84 -0.99 5.63
N VAL A 285 -10.03 -1.06 5.01
CA VAL A 285 -10.26 -1.94 3.85
C VAL A 285 -10.59 -1.20 2.56
N SER A 286 -10.87 0.10 2.59
CA SER A 286 -11.09 0.87 1.37
C SER A 286 -9.76 1.16 0.66
N LEU A 287 -9.72 0.86 -0.62
CA LEU A 287 -8.57 1.16 -1.49
C LEU A 287 -8.77 2.49 -2.25
N ALA A 288 -9.89 3.19 -2.03
CA ALA A 288 -10.20 4.45 -2.73
C ALA A 288 -9.13 5.53 -2.51
N PRO A 289 -8.52 5.70 -1.30
CA PRO A 289 -7.44 6.67 -1.10
C PRO A 289 -6.09 6.26 -1.69
N ALA A 290 -5.90 4.98 -2.05
CA ALA A 290 -4.64 4.45 -2.58
C ALA A 290 -4.90 3.35 -3.61
N PRO A 291 -5.49 3.66 -4.77
CA PRO A 291 -5.87 2.66 -5.77
C PRO A 291 -4.66 1.90 -6.33
N LEU A 292 -3.48 2.53 -6.43
CA LEU A 292 -2.25 1.84 -6.82
C LEU A 292 -1.90 0.69 -5.88
N TYR A 293 -2.14 0.82 -4.56
CA TYR A 293 -1.94 -0.28 -3.62
C TYR A 293 -2.78 -1.50 -4.02
N GLY A 294 -4.05 -1.28 -4.36
CA GLY A 294 -4.95 -2.37 -4.74
C GLY A 294 -4.54 -3.14 -5.99
N VAL A 295 -4.02 -2.43 -7.00
CA VAL A 295 -3.69 -3.05 -8.30
C VAL A 295 -2.24 -3.50 -8.41
N MET A 296 -1.33 -2.94 -7.62
CA MET A 296 0.11 -3.20 -7.75
C MET A 296 0.70 -4.06 -6.63
N HIS A 297 0.03 -4.19 -5.47
CA HIS A 297 0.63 -4.85 -4.31
C HIS A 297 1.09 -6.29 -4.60
N GLU A 298 0.31 -7.08 -5.34
CA GLU A 298 0.74 -8.43 -5.73
C GLU A 298 1.84 -8.40 -6.80
N ALA A 299 1.77 -7.44 -7.72
CA ALA A 299 2.73 -7.33 -8.82
C ALA A 299 4.15 -6.99 -8.37
N ILE A 300 4.36 -6.47 -7.13
CA ILE A 300 5.72 -6.22 -6.62
C ILE A 300 6.53 -7.51 -6.44
N TYR A 301 5.85 -8.66 -6.29
CA TYR A 301 6.47 -9.99 -6.18
C TYR A 301 6.72 -10.65 -7.52
N ALA A 302 6.25 -10.03 -8.63
CA ALA A 302 6.41 -10.59 -9.97
C ALA A 302 7.77 -10.23 -10.57
N GLN A 303 8.37 -11.22 -11.22
CA GLN A 303 9.54 -11.07 -12.09
C GLN A 303 9.14 -11.40 -13.54
N ALA A 304 9.84 -10.83 -14.52
CA ALA A 304 9.60 -11.17 -15.91
C ALA A 304 9.77 -12.68 -16.19
N SER A 305 10.70 -13.32 -15.47
CA SER A 305 10.99 -14.76 -15.54
C SER A 305 9.90 -15.65 -14.96
N THR A 306 9.11 -15.15 -14.00
CA THR A 306 8.07 -15.95 -13.29
C THR A 306 6.68 -15.79 -13.90
N GLY A 307 6.50 -14.84 -14.84
CA GLY A 307 5.23 -14.58 -15.50
C GLY A 307 4.22 -13.82 -14.66
N ALA A 308 2.96 -13.87 -15.07
CA ALA A 308 1.86 -13.19 -14.40
C ALA A 308 1.48 -13.89 -13.09
N THR A 309 1.22 -13.10 -12.05
CA THR A 309 0.80 -13.62 -10.73
C THR A 309 -0.62 -14.22 -10.76
N ALA A 310 -1.50 -13.70 -11.62
CA ALA A 310 -2.88 -14.17 -11.83
C ALA A 310 -3.66 -14.30 -10.50
N TRP A 311 -3.59 -13.28 -9.65
CA TRP A 311 -4.21 -13.26 -8.32
C TRP A 311 -3.77 -14.44 -7.44
N SER A 312 -2.44 -14.57 -7.27
CA SER A 312 -1.81 -15.59 -6.43
C SER A 312 -2.44 -15.69 -5.05
N ALA A 313 -2.69 -14.57 -4.40
CA ALA A 313 -3.33 -14.56 -3.07
C ALA A 313 -4.67 -15.29 -3.06
N ASP A 314 -5.52 -15.08 -4.08
CA ASP A 314 -6.84 -15.71 -4.14
C ASP A 314 -6.73 -17.22 -4.47
N ARG A 315 -5.86 -17.61 -5.40
CA ARG A 315 -5.62 -19.01 -5.78
C ARG A 315 -5.04 -19.81 -4.61
N ILE A 316 -3.98 -19.29 -3.96
CA ILE A 316 -3.29 -19.95 -2.86
C ILE A 316 -4.18 -20.06 -1.62
N ARG A 317 -5.13 -19.16 -1.41
CA ARG A 317 -6.14 -19.28 -0.35
C ARG A 317 -6.85 -20.64 -0.38
N GLY A 318 -7.08 -21.19 -1.57
CA GLY A 318 -7.70 -22.51 -1.73
C GLY A 318 -6.91 -23.66 -1.08
N GLU A 319 -5.60 -23.52 -0.89
CA GLU A 319 -4.73 -24.49 -0.22
C GLU A 319 -4.91 -24.47 1.32
N PHE A 320 -5.58 -23.45 1.88
CA PHE A 320 -5.75 -23.22 3.32
C PHE A 320 -7.23 -23.28 3.70
N PRO A 321 -7.78 -24.46 4.10
CA PRO A 321 -9.20 -24.64 4.39
C PRO A 321 -9.75 -23.64 5.42
N GLN A 322 -8.96 -23.26 6.44
CA GLN A 322 -9.34 -22.33 7.49
C GLN A 322 -9.58 -20.88 6.97
N PHE A 323 -9.16 -20.57 5.74
CA PHE A 323 -9.42 -19.28 5.10
C PHE A 323 -10.51 -19.35 4.02
N ARG A 324 -11.18 -20.47 3.86
CA ARG A 324 -12.37 -20.54 3.00
C ARG A 324 -13.47 -19.67 3.61
N LEU A 325 -14.16 -18.92 2.77
CA LEU A 325 -15.42 -18.32 3.21
C LEU A 325 -16.42 -19.49 3.34
N PRO A 326 -17.18 -19.58 4.43
CA PRO A 326 -18.26 -20.56 4.48
C PRO A 326 -19.23 -20.29 3.32
N ASP A 327 -19.69 -21.36 2.68
CA ASP A 327 -20.85 -21.25 1.81
C ASP A 327 -22.00 -20.79 2.70
N VAL A 328 -22.53 -19.61 2.44
CA VAL A 328 -23.61 -19.00 3.22
C VAL A 328 -24.85 -19.91 3.27
N ALA A 329 -25.04 -20.77 2.25
CA ALA A 329 -26.06 -21.78 2.21
C ALA A 329 -25.83 -23.00 3.16
N ALA A 330 -24.56 -23.34 3.45
CA ALA A 330 -24.24 -24.47 4.33
C ALA A 330 -24.35 -24.13 5.81
N GLY A 331 -24.12 -22.85 6.19
CA GLY A 331 -24.27 -22.39 7.57
C GLY A 331 -25.71 -22.42 8.08
N ALA A 332 -26.68 -22.14 7.20
CA ALA A 332 -28.11 -22.22 7.55
C ALA A 332 -28.60 -23.67 7.81
N ALA A 333 -27.95 -24.65 7.19
CA ALA A 333 -28.28 -26.06 7.42
C ALA A 333 -27.73 -26.59 8.75
N ALA A 334 -26.52 -26.17 9.12
CA ALA A 334 -25.90 -26.60 10.38
C ALA A 334 -26.54 -25.97 11.64
N GLU A 335 -27.07 -24.73 11.56
CA GLU A 335 -27.85 -24.13 12.66
C GLU A 335 -29.21 -24.79 12.84
N SER A 336 -29.86 -25.25 11.74
CA SER A 336 -31.15 -25.97 11.84
C SER A 336 -30.98 -27.38 12.46
N GLU A 337 -29.84 -28.02 12.33
CA GLU A 337 -29.55 -29.31 12.99
C GLU A 337 -29.22 -29.11 14.48
N LEU A 338 -28.54 -28.04 14.87
CA LEU A 338 -28.26 -27.72 16.28
C LEU A 338 -29.49 -27.21 17.06
N GLU A 339 -30.42 -26.53 16.41
CA GLU A 339 -31.71 -26.12 17.01
C GLU A 339 -32.72 -27.29 17.07
N ALA A 340 -32.53 -28.33 16.28
CA ALA A 340 -33.41 -29.53 16.31
C ALA A 340 -32.97 -30.55 17.35
N GLU A 341 -31.76 -30.49 17.91
CA GLU A 341 -31.23 -31.37 18.95
C GLU A 341 -31.26 -30.76 20.36
N GLY A 342 -31.72 -29.50 20.54
CA GLY A 342 -31.87 -28.79 21.82
C GLY A 342 -33.31 -28.53 22.19
#